data_afa66db7ae6fe8077557bad174d6919f
#
_entry.id   afa66db7ae6fe8077557bad174d6919f
#
_cell.length_a   1.000
_cell.length_b   1.000
_cell.length_c   1.000
_cell.angle_alpha   90.00
_cell.angle_beta   90.00
_cell.angle_gamma   90.00
#
_symmetry.space_group_name_H-M   'P 1'
#
loop_
_entity.id
_entity.type
_entity.pdbx_description
1 polymer ?
#
loop_
_entity_poly.entity_id
_entity_poly.type
_entity_poly.pdbx_seq_one_letter_code
_entity_poly.pdbx_strand_id
1 'polypeptide(L)'
;MIAVLILAALAGITLIRVTEKDVSTQLTRDISRLGILKFDGETAYLNVKTHWQKVSRVDLLKVIRNLVDPNDRYEVGSKVIAEVAKRLAEDVSLQFSIEAVYKSQEYLINFKNGVLNILTGEFTTDRSKWIFDYVLNVNYIEHCTEKDCPNFMKFIKTSAGLENLQCIMISLGFGISSLTNVKKAIFLFDETDGGKSTLLVFLSNAVDPELISYVNFQQLGSGYFVMQLLGKKFNISYDNSSKAMDNEQMFKSIVAGERISARALRENPVQFVPTAKLFFASNKPYTYKNPDLALYRRMVFIPFEYSIPPEDQDKELLTKLEAERDVVFSLAARTLKEFVESGYDFKMSPKAKAYLESRIAALHSVDGFLGDRATIDEKSSVSAASFYDSYKLWCIDNALDADDKGEFKESVLAFNPNIEYKKVGPSQKRVWGFKGIRLKTADELNATDNSKED
;
A
#
# COMPACT_ATOMS: atom_id res chain seq x y z
N MET A 1 4.24 0.84 26.96
CA MET A 1 4.61 0.26 28.30
C MET A 1 4.07 1.06 29.47
N ILE A 2 4.13 2.39 29.49
CA ILE A 2 3.63 3.21 30.63
C ILE A 2 2.11 3.18 30.77
N ALA A 3 1.33 3.16 29.67
CA ALA A 3 -0.14 3.09 29.70
C ALA A 3 -0.66 1.75 30.25
N VAL A 4 0.05 0.65 30.03
CA VAL A 4 -0.28 -0.69 30.56
C VAL A 4 -0.14 -0.74 32.07
N LEU A 5 0.82 -0.01 32.66
CA LEU A 5 1.05 0.05 34.09
C LEU A 5 -0.02 0.88 34.84
N ILE A 6 -0.61 1.88 34.20
CA ILE A 6 -1.62 2.76 34.82
C ILE A 6 -2.99 2.05 34.91
N LEU A 7 -3.37 1.22 33.93
CA LEU A 7 -4.62 0.45 34.00
C LEU A 7 -4.55 -0.72 34.97
N ALA A 8 -3.37 -1.35 35.10
CA ALA A 8 -3.15 -2.43 36.06
C ALA A 8 -3.14 -1.95 37.54
N ALA A 9 -2.87 -0.68 37.81
CA ALA A 9 -2.80 -0.14 39.16
C ALA A 9 -4.15 0.02 39.85
N LEU A 10 -5.27 -0.18 39.15
CA LEU A 10 -6.62 0.05 39.66
C LEU A 10 -7.41 -1.21 40.03
N ALA A 11 -6.91 -2.41 39.72
CA ALA A 11 -7.66 -3.66 39.93
C ALA A 11 -6.90 -4.62 40.85
N GLY A 12 -6.65 -4.25 42.08
CA GLY A 12 -6.11 -5.21 43.05
C GLY A 12 -7.09 -6.37 43.29
N ILE A 13 -6.93 -7.46 42.54
CA ILE A 13 -7.74 -8.69 42.73
C ILE A 13 -7.23 -9.42 43.96
N THR A 14 -7.99 -9.35 45.05
CA THR A 14 -7.70 -10.07 46.32
C THR A 14 -8.07 -11.54 46.16
N LEU A 15 -7.18 -12.44 46.54
CA LEU A 15 -7.37 -13.89 46.40
C LEU A 15 -8.05 -14.54 47.57
N ILE A 16 -9.01 -15.41 47.29
CA ILE A 16 -9.58 -16.37 48.26
C ILE A 16 -8.75 -17.63 48.19
N ARG A 17 -7.96 -17.92 49.22
CA ARG A 17 -6.95 -19.00 49.21
C ARG A 17 -7.58 -20.35 49.55
N VAL A 18 -7.54 -21.32 48.58
CA VAL A 18 -7.81 -22.73 48.88
C VAL A 18 -6.81 -23.65 48.17
N THR A 19 -6.66 -23.56 46.84
CA THR A 19 -5.71 -24.32 46.05
C THR A 19 -5.19 -23.51 44.87
N GLU A 20 -4.04 -23.89 44.22
CA GLU A 20 -3.56 -23.25 42.97
C GLU A 20 -4.61 -23.31 41.86
N LYS A 21 -5.40 -24.36 41.77
CA LYS A 21 -6.50 -24.54 40.81
C LYS A 21 -7.62 -23.52 41.08
N ASP A 22 -7.97 -23.27 42.32
CA ASP A 22 -9.01 -22.31 42.69
C ASP A 22 -8.53 -20.88 42.40
N VAL A 23 -7.28 -20.56 42.70
CA VAL A 23 -6.64 -19.28 42.38
C VAL A 23 -6.63 -19.04 40.88
N SER A 24 -6.23 -20.03 40.06
CA SER A 24 -6.22 -19.85 38.61
C SER A 24 -7.63 -19.65 38.05
N THR A 25 -8.63 -20.36 38.57
CA THR A 25 -10.03 -20.24 38.15
C THR A 25 -10.64 -18.89 38.53
N GLN A 26 -10.35 -18.43 39.75
CA GLN A 26 -10.79 -17.11 40.24
C GLN A 26 -10.18 -16.00 39.39
N LEU A 27 -8.85 -15.99 39.19
CA LEU A 27 -8.15 -14.97 38.43
C LEU A 27 -8.66 -14.94 36.96
N THR A 28 -8.84 -16.10 36.32
CA THR A 28 -9.39 -16.16 34.96
C THR A 28 -10.73 -15.46 34.88
N ARG A 29 -11.67 -15.80 35.77
CA ARG A 29 -13.01 -15.22 35.82
C ARG A 29 -12.99 -13.72 36.08
N ASP A 30 -12.20 -13.28 37.03
CA ASP A 30 -12.19 -11.88 37.45
C ASP A 30 -11.51 -11.00 36.38
N ILE A 31 -10.44 -11.48 35.76
CA ILE A 31 -9.78 -10.79 34.64
C ILE A 31 -10.70 -10.75 33.39
N SER A 32 -11.39 -11.85 33.07
CA SER A 32 -12.35 -11.89 31.97
C SER A 32 -13.45 -10.82 32.13
N ARG A 33 -13.94 -10.60 33.36
CA ARG A 33 -14.96 -9.58 33.68
C ARG A 33 -14.48 -8.15 33.56
N LEU A 34 -13.18 -7.89 33.62
CA LEU A 34 -12.66 -6.52 33.49
C LEU A 34 -12.84 -5.94 32.07
N GLY A 35 -13.05 -6.77 31.07
CA GLY A 35 -13.23 -6.35 29.67
C GLY A 35 -12.02 -5.68 29.05
N ILE A 36 -10.83 -5.89 29.63
CA ILE A 36 -9.57 -5.26 29.18
C ILE A 36 -8.74 -6.14 28.25
N LEU A 37 -9.08 -7.41 28.11
CA LEU A 37 -8.37 -8.37 27.26
C LEU A 37 -9.32 -8.96 26.21
N LYS A 38 -8.79 -9.14 25.01
CA LYS A 38 -9.40 -9.89 23.90
C LYS A 38 -8.33 -10.70 23.19
N PHE A 39 -8.77 -11.73 22.42
CA PHE A 39 -7.86 -12.62 21.72
C PHE A 39 -8.31 -12.83 20.27
N ASP A 40 -7.36 -12.79 19.34
CA ASP A 40 -7.53 -13.29 17.98
C ASP A 40 -6.68 -14.57 17.86
N GLY A 41 -7.33 -15.72 18.03
CA GLY A 41 -6.65 -16.99 18.28
C GLY A 41 -5.79 -16.93 19.56
N GLU A 42 -4.49 -17.14 19.44
CA GLU A 42 -3.54 -17.04 20.56
C GLU A 42 -2.97 -15.61 20.75
N THR A 43 -3.25 -14.69 19.85
CA THR A 43 -2.76 -13.31 19.93
C THR A 43 -3.58 -12.49 20.91
N ALA A 44 -2.94 -12.00 21.97
CA ALA A 44 -3.61 -11.17 22.98
C ALA A 44 -3.62 -9.69 22.59
N TYR A 45 -4.73 -9.03 22.90
CA TYR A 45 -4.94 -7.60 22.76
C TYR A 45 -5.39 -7.00 24.09
N LEU A 46 -4.76 -5.90 24.49
CA LEU A 46 -5.07 -5.15 25.70
C LEU A 46 -5.76 -3.84 25.34
N ASN A 47 -6.89 -3.55 25.97
CA ASN A 47 -7.58 -2.27 25.83
C ASN A 47 -6.80 -1.16 26.55
N VAL A 48 -6.28 -0.20 25.80
CA VAL A 48 -5.58 0.99 26.33
C VAL A 48 -6.45 2.26 26.26
N LYS A 49 -7.78 2.11 26.28
CA LYS A 49 -8.84 3.12 26.18
C LYS A 49 -9.02 3.69 24.78
N THR A 50 -7.94 3.99 24.08
CA THR A 50 -8.00 4.55 22.72
C THR A 50 -8.06 3.49 21.63
N HIS A 51 -7.46 2.33 21.88
CA HIS A 51 -7.41 1.19 20.96
C HIS A 51 -7.09 -0.11 21.71
N TRP A 52 -7.04 -1.23 20.98
CA TRP A 52 -6.65 -2.55 21.46
C TRP A 52 -5.23 -2.86 21.01
N GLN A 53 -4.28 -2.71 21.92
CA GLN A 53 -2.87 -2.91 21.64
C GLN A 53 -2.52 -4.40 21.65
N LYS A 54 -1.91 -4.89 20.57
CA LYS A 54 -1.33 -6.23 20.53
C LYS A 54 -0.22 -6.35 21.58
N VAL A 55 -0.24 -7.40 22.38
CA VAL A 55 0.77 -7.64 23.41
C VAL A 55 1.48 -8.96 23.21
N SER A 56 2.77 -9.00 23.50
CA SER A 56 3.55 -10.23 23.48
C SER A 56 3.09 -11.17 24.59
N ARG A 57 3.37 -12.49 24.43
CA ARG A 57 3.10 -13.46 25.52
C ARG A 57 3.79 -13.08 26.82
N VAL A 58 5.01 -12.56 26.75
CA VAL A 58 5.78 -12.12 27.94
C VAL A 58 5.07 -10.94 28.62
N ASP A 59 4.59 -9.98 27.85
CA ASP A 59 3.92 -8.81 28.40
C ASP A 59 2.51 -9.15 28.90
N LEU A 60 1.79 -10.09 28.27
CA LEU A 60 0.54 -10.63 28.79
C LEU A 60 0.72 -11.23 30.20
N LEU A 61 1.76 -12.05 30.40
CA LEU A 61 2.05 -12.61 31.73
C LEU A 61 2.35 -11.52 32.77
N LYS A 62 3.08 -10.46 32.38
CA LYS A 62 3.31 -9.30 33.25
C LYS A 62 2.00 -8.56 33.59
N VAL A 63 1.13 -8.35 32.58
CA VAL A 63 -0.19 -7.73 32.80
C VAL A 63 -0.99 -8.53 33.81
N ILE A 64 -1.14 -9.85 33.58
CA ILE A 64 -1.89 -10.75 34.47
C ILE A 64 -1.32 -10.68 35.90
N ARG A 65 0.01 -10.76 36.06
CA ARG A 65 0.66 -10.66 37.36
C ARG A 65 0.38 -9.32 38.07
N ASN A 66 0.37 -8.23 37.31
CA ASN A 66 0.14 -6.89 37.85
C ASN A 66 -1.33 -6.62 38.24
N LEU A 67 -2.28 -7.41 37.74
CA LEU A 67 -3.69 -7.36 38.14
C LEU A 67 -3.94 -8.03 39.49
N VAL A 68 -3.04 -8.89 39.96
CA VAL A 68 -3.11 -9.49 41.29
C VAL A 68 -2.77 -8.44 42.38
N ASP A 69 -3.49 -8.46 43.49
CA ASP A 69 -3.19 -7.60 44.65
C ASP A 69 -1.70 -7.63 45.01
N PRO A 70 -1.04 -6.50 45.25
CA PRO A 70 0.37 -6.46 45.62
C PRO A 70 0.76 -7.39 46.77
N ASN A 71 -0.13 -7.57 47.76
CA ASN A 71 0.12 -8.45 48.90
C ASN A 71 0.11 -9.94 48.54
N ASP A 72 -0.69 -10.33 47.55
CA ASP A 72 -0.82 -11.71 47.04
C ASP A 72 0.12 -12.02 45.88
N ARG A 73 0.66 -11.01 45.21
CA ARG A 73 1.40 -11.09 43.96
C ARG A 73 2.60 -12.04 44.02
N TYR A 74 3.32 -12.04 45.12
CA TYR A 74 4.52 -12.88 45.30
C TYR A 74 4.19 -14.32 45.63
N GLU A 75 2.98 -14.61 46.11
CA GLU A 75 2.54 -15.96 46.45
C GLU A 75 1.97 -16.68 45.25
N VAL A 76 1.60 -15.96 44.16
CA VAL A 76 1.10 -16.56 42.91
C VAL A 76 2.28 -16.98 42.05
N GLY A 77 2.50 -18.30 41.98
CA GLY A 77 3.58 -18.91 41.18
C GLY A 77 3.44 -18.63 39.68
N SER A 78 4.56 -18.64 38.98
CA SER A 78 4.59 -18.41 37.49
C SER A 78 3.76 -19.44 36.72
N LYS A 79 3.61 -20.66 37.22
CA LYS A 79 2.76 -21.71 36.64
C LYS A 79 1.29 -21.31 36.66
N VAL A 80 0.81 -20.73 37.77
CA VAL A 80 -0.56 -20.22 37.89
C VAL A 80 -0.83 -19.11 36.88
N ILE A 81 0.08 -18.14 36.75
CA ILE A 81 -0.02 -17.03 35.79
C ILE A 81 -0.06 -17.56 34.35
N ALA A 82 0.77 -18.53 34.01
CA ALA A 82 0.79 -19.14 32.68
C ALA A 82 -0.50 -19.92 32.38
N GLU A 83 -1.06 -20.60 33.37
CA GLU A 83 -2.32 -21.31 33.26
C GLU A 83 -3.50 -20.34 33.08
N VAL A 84 -3.52 -19.23 33.82
CA VAL A 84 -4.51 -18.15 33.64
C VAL A 84 -4.44 -17.57 32.23
N ALA A 85 -3.24 -17.27 31.72
CA ALA A 85 -3.08 -16.78 30.35
C ALA A 85 -3.62 -17.74 29.32
N LYS A 86 -3.38 -19.05 29.48
CA LYS A 86 -3.91 -20.09 28.61
C LYS A 86 -5.43 -20.13 28.64
N ARG A 87 -6.04 -20.18 29.83
CA ARG A 87 -7.50 -20.21 29.99
C ARG A 87 -8.19 -18.98 29.44
N LEU A 88 -7.59 -17.79 29.59
CA LEU A 88 -8.10 -16.55 28.99
C LEU A 88 -8.06 -16.63 27.45
N ALA A 89 -7.01 -17.19 26.87
CA ALA A 89 -6.93 -17.41 25.43
C ALA A 89 -7.94 -18.45 24.90
N GLU A 90 -8.34 -19.41 25.73
CA GLU A 90 -9.36 -20.43 25.40
C GLU A 90 -10.80 -19.96 25.68
N ASP A 91 -10.99 -18.81 26.35
CA ASP A 91 -12.31 -18.26 26.67
C ASP A 91 -12.98 -17.68 25.41
N VAL A 92 -14.02 -18.36 24.91
CA VAL A 92 -14.78 -17.97 23.72
C VAL A 92 -15.36 -16.56 23.83
N SER A 93 -15.71 -16.10 25.05
CA SER A 93 -16.28 -14.77 25.26
C SER A 93 -15.28 -13.64 25.02
N LEU A 94 -13.98 -13.95 25.08
CA LEU A 94 -12.89 -13.02 24.82
C LEU A 94 -12.38 -13.10 23.36
N GLN A 95 -12.83 -14.07 22.59
CA GLN A 95 -12.38 -14.24 21.19
C GLN A 95 -13.04 -13.22 20.26
N PHE A 96 -12.27 -12.74 19.30
CA PHE A 96 -12.74 -11.92 18.19
C PHE A 96 -11.92 -12.24 16.93
N SER A 97 -12.31 -11.72 15.78
CA SER A 97 -11.51 -11.79 14.56
C SER A 97 -11.14 -10.39 14.11
N ILE A 98 -9.84 -10.10 14.06
CA ILE A 98 -9.36 -8.80 13.60
C ILE A 98 -9.73 -8.54 12.12
N GLU A 99 -9.74 -9.57 11.27
CA GLU A 99 -10.18 -9.45 9.88
C GLU A 99 -11.67 -9.07 9.78
N ALA A 100 -12.53 -9.67 10.60
CA ALA A 100 -13.96 -9.34 10.64
C ALA A 100 -14.18 -7.90 11.14
N VAL A 101 -13.37 -7.46 12.11
CA VAL A 101 -13.38 -6.09 12.63
C VAL A 101 -13.03 -5.09 11.52
N TYR A 102 -11.94 -5.29 10.80
CA TYR A 102 -11.56 -4.41 9.69
C TYR A 102 -12.68 -4.28 8.66
N LYS A 103 -13.31 -5.39 8.30
CA LYS A 103 -14.40 -5.41 7.32
C LYS A 103 -15.66 -4.69 7.82
N SER A 104 -16.02 -4.86 9.09
CA SER A 104 -17.22 -4.25 9.67
C SER A 104 -17.06 -2.77 10.00
N GLN A 105 -15.82 -2.27 10.11
CA GLN A 105 -15.47 -0.92 10.51
C GLN A 105 -14.68 -0.15 9.42
N GLU A 106 -14.79 -0.58 8.15
CA GLU A 106 -14.00 -0.01 7.05
C GLU A 106 -14.24 1.48 6.83
N TYR A 107 -15.43 1.99 7.21
CA TYR A 107 -15.77 3.42 7.10
C TYR A 107 -15.47 4.24 8.35
N LEU A 108 -14.80 3.66 9.33
CA LEU A 108 -14.45 4.33 10.58
C LEU A 108 -12.97 4.67 10.63
N ILE A 109 -12.67 5.87 11.13
CA ILE A 109 -11.28 6.30 11.40
C ILE A 109 -11.15 6.61 12.88
N ASN A 110 -10.17 5.98 13.55
CA ASN A 110 -9.89 6.18 14.97
C ASN A 110 -8.85 7.30 15.17
N PHE A 111 -9.32 8.53 15.28
CA PHE A 111 -8.51 9.69 15.62
C PHE A 111 -8.13 9.70 17.11
N LYS A 112 -7.10 10.47 17.48
CA LYS A 112 -6.66 10.60 18.86
C LYS A 112 -7.78 11.06 19.82
N ASN A 113 -8.65 11.94 19.36
CA ASN A 113 -9.75 12.52 20.16
C ASN A 113 -11.11 11.83 19.94
N GLY A 114 -11.26 10.87 19.02
CA GLY A 114 -12.54 10.19 18.78
C GLY A 114 -12.57 9.35 17.51
N VAL A 115 -13.75 8.95 17.11
CA VAL A 115 -14.01 8.12 15.92
C VAL A 115 -14.87 8.91 14.94
N LEU A 116 -14.42 8.98 13.69
CA LEU A 116 -15.16 9.57 12.57
C LEU A 116 -15.73 8.46 11.69
N ASN A 117 -17.03 8.54 11.38
CA ASN A 117 -17.63 7.79 10.29
C ASN A 117 -17.53 8.62 9.01
N ILE A 118 -16.76 8.18 8.03
CA ILE A 118 -16.50 8.93 6.78
C ILE A 118 -17.72 9.04 5.86
N LEU A 119 -18.70 8.15 5.96
CA LEU A 119 -19.92 8.20 5.14
C LEU A 119 -20.95 9.17 5.69
N THR A 120 -21.18 9.12 7.02
CA THR A 120 -22.18 9.96 7.67
C THR A 120 -21.63 11.32 8.09
N GLY A 121 -20.29 11.43 8.27
CA GLY A 121 -19.63 12.59 8.84
C GLY A 121 -19.78 12.68 10.38
N GLU A 122 -20.41 11.69 11.03
CA GLU A 122 -20.60 11.68 12.46
C GLU A 122 -19.28 11.46 13.20
N PHE A 123 -18.99 12.32 14.16
CA PHE A 123 -17.84 12.20 15.03
C PHE A 123 -18.26 11.95 16.48
N THR A 124 -17.65 10.99 17.15
CA THR A 124 -17.93 10.68 18.56
C THR A 124 -16.67 10.39 19.35
N THR A 125 -16.66 10.77 20.62
CA THR A 125 -15.58 10.45 21.57
C THR A 125 -15.74 9.08 22.21
N ASP A 126 -16.94 8.49 22.16
CA ASP A 126 -17.22 7.15 22.68
C ASP A 126 -16.73 6.08 21.69
N ARG A 127 -15.77 5.26 22.14
CA ARG A 127 -15.18 4.14 21.39
C ARG A 127 -15.70 2.77 21.80
N SER A 128 -16.59 2.72 22.81
CA SER A 128 -16.99 1.47 23.45
C SER A 128 -17.61 0.43 22.50
N LYS A 129 -18.18 0.90 21.39
CA LYS A 129 -18.85 0.07 20.38
C LYS A 129 -17.90 -0.60 19.38
N TRP A 130 -16.64 -0.18 19.35
CA TRP A 130 -15.70 -0.58 18.29
C TRP A 130 -14.40 -1.15 18.83
N ILE A 131 -13.73 -1.91 18.00
CA ILE A 131 -12.40 -2.47 18.26
C ILE A 131 -11.46 -1.91 17.20
N PHE A 132 -10.49 -1.10 17.60
CA PHE A 132 -9.42 -0.63 16.75
C PHE A 132 -8.10 -1.14 17.31
N ASP A 133 -7.21 -1.63 16.46
CA ASP A 133 -5.83 -2.01 16.83
C ASP A 133 -4.82 -0.89 16.60
N TYR A 134 -5.32 0.29 16.27
CA TYR A 134 -4.54 1.51 16.09
C TYR A 134 -5.28 2.73 16.63
N VAL A 135 -4.54 3.80 16.88
CA VAL A 135 -5.04 5.16 17.03
C VAL A 135 -4.14 6.09 16.23
N LEU A 136 -4.73 7.06 15.53
CA LEU A 136 -3.95 8.09 14.85
C LEU A 136 -3.34 9.08 15.87
N ASN A 137 -2.13 9.57 15.57
CA ASN A 137 -1.50 10.69 16.28
C ASN A 137 -2.06 12.06 15.84
N VAL A 138 -3.33 12.10 15.44
CA VAL A 138 -4.03 13.22 14.84
C VAL A 138 -5.35 13.44 15.55
N ASN A 139 -5.70 14.68 15.89
CA ASN A 139 -7.03 15.04 16.35
C ASN A 139 -7.90 15.42 15.15
N TYR A 140 -9.14 14.97 15.15
CA TYR A 140 -10.13 15.44 14.17
C TYR A 140 -10.66 16.82 14.55
N ILE A 141 -10.65 17.74 13.58
CA ILE A 141 -11.18 19.10 13.67
C ILE A 141 -12.37 19.21 12.71
N GLU A 142 -13.56 19.37 13.28
CA GLU A 142 -14.81 19.36 12.52
C GLU A 142 -14.96 20.54 11.55
N HIS A 143 -14.60 21.74 12.02
CA HIS A 143 -14.76 22.97 11.26
C HIS A 143 -13.39 23.58 10.91
N CYS A 144 -12.68 22.99 9.95
CA CYS A 144 -11.45 23.55 9.42
C CYS A 144 -11.52 23.64 7.88
N THR A 145 -10.71 24.52 7.31
CA THR A 145 -10.63 24.83 5.88
C THR A 145 -9.18 24.86 5.42
N GLU A 146 -8.93 24.92 4.12
CA GLU A 146 -7.58 25.06 3.54
C GLU A 146 -6.84 26.32 4.04
N LYS A 147 -7.58 27.36 4.51
CA LYS A 147 -6.98 28.58 5.08
C LYS A 147 -6.30 28.32 6.41
N ASP A 148 -6.66 27.25 7.09
CA ASP A 148 -6.11 26.87 8.41
C ASP A 148 -4.85 25.98 8.27
N CYS A 149 -4.41 25.68 7.04
CA CYS A 149 -3.16 24.97 6.74
C CYS A 149 -2.34 25.63 5.62
N PRO A 150 -1.97 26.92 5.77
CA PRO A 150 -1.32 27.69 4.70
C PRO A 150 0.06 27.16 4.31
N ASN A 151 0.83 26.57 5.23
CA ASN A 151 2.14 25.99 4.93
C ASN A 151 1.99 24.72 4.09
N PHE A 152 1.01 23.86 4.41
CA PHE A 152 0.72 22.69 3.60
C PHE A 152 0.24 23.08 2.20
N MET A 153 -0.66 24.03 2.07
CA MET A 153 -1.13 24.52 0.78
C MET A 153 0.01 25.13 -0.06
N LYS A 154 0.90 25.90 0.57
CA LYS A 154 2.11 26.42 -0.09
C LYS A 154 3.03 25.30 -0.53
N PHE A 155 3.29 24.31 0.34
CA PHE A 155 4.11 23.16 0.04
C PHE A 155 3.58 22.39 -1.18
N ILE A 156 2.30 22.05 -1.22
CA ILE A 156 1.73 21.35 -2.38
C ILE A 156 1.85 22.18 -3.65
N LYS A 157 1.54 23.47 -3.58
CA LYS A 157 1.64 24.38 -4.73
C LYS A 157 3.04 24.44 -5.32
N THR A 158 4.08 24.44 -4.49
CA THR A 158 5.48 24.58 -4.91
C THR A 158 6.20 23.25 -5.18
N SER A 159 5.61 22.12 -4.84
CA SER A 159 6.21 20.79 -5.01
C SER A 159 5.49 19.95 -6.06
N ALA A 160 4.18 19.79 -5.95
CA ALA A 160 3.38 18.92 -6.80
C ALA A 160 2.44 19.68 -7.74
N GLY A 161 2.16 20.96 -7.48
CA GLY A 161 1.14 21.74 -8.18
C GLY A 161 -0.27 21.55 -7.60
N LEU A 162 -1.09 22.61 -7.68
CA LEU A 162 -2.46 22.58 -7.13
C LEU A 162 -3.39 21.62 -7.88
N GLU A 163 -3.08 21.28 -9.12
CA GLU A 163 -3.80 20.26 -9.92
C GLU A 163 -3.71 18.86 -9.33
N ASN A 164 -2.71 18.59 -8.49
CA ASN A 164 -2.54 17.32 -7.76
C ASN A 164 -3.10 17.36 -6.33
N LEU A 165 -3.55 18.54 -5.85
CA LEU A 165 -4.01 18.70 -4.45
C LEU A 165 -5.11 17.71 -4.09
N GLN A 166 -6.14 17.57 -4.92
CA GLN A 166 -7.26 16.66 -4.63
C GLN A 166 -6.80 15.20 -4.57
N CYS A 167 -5.94 14.77 -5.49
CA CYS A 167 -5.36 13.44 -5.48
C CYS A 167 -4.53 13.19 -4.22
N ILE A 168 -3.73 14.18 -3.79
CA ILE A 168 -2.91 14.10 -2.57
C ILE A 168 -3.81 14.02 -1.33
N MET A 169 -4.84 14.87 -1.22
CA MET A 169 -5.76 14.86 -0.09
C MET A 169 -6.50 13.53 0.03
N ILE A 170 -7.01 12.98 -1.09
CA ILE A 170 -7.62 11.63 -1.13
C ILE A 170 -6.59 10.57 -0.73
N SER A 171 -5.35 10.65 -1.20
CA SER A 171 -4.28 9.69 -0.87
C SER A 171 -3.91 9.72 0.61
N LEU A 172 -3.82 10.90 1.23
CA LEU A 172 -3.61 11.04 2.68
C LEU A 172 -4.80 10.48 3.46
N GLY A 173 -6.03 10.83 3.06
CA GLY A 173 -7.26 10.30 3.66
C GLY A 173 -7.34 8.78 3.53
N PHE A 174 -7.06 8.22 2.35
CA PHE A 174 -6.98 6.78 2.12
C PHE A 174 -5.94 6.13 3.03
N GLY A 175 -4.77 6.74 3.17
CA GLY A 175 -3.71 6.26 4.07
C GLY A 175 -4.21 6.07 5.49
N ILE A 176 -4.83 7.09 6.10
CA ILE A 176 -5.31 7.02 7.48
C ILE A 176 -6.61 6.21 7.66
N SER A 177 -7.31 5.87 6.57
CA SER A 177 -8.59 5.15 6.61
C SER A 177 -8.44 3.66 6.92
N SER A 178 -9.57 3.01 7.21
CA SER A 178 -9.67 1.55 7.31
C SER A 178 -10.20 0.89 6.03
N LEU A 179 -10.37 1.64 4.93
CA LEU A 179 -10.84 1.12 3.65
C LEU A 179 -9.94 -0.01 3.13
N THR A 180 -10.52 -1.16 2.78
CA THR A 180 -9.78 -2.35 2.32
C THR A 180 -10.03 -2.68 0.85
N ASN A 181 -11.13 -2.20 0.26
CA ASN A 181 -11.58 -2.60 -1.08
C ASN A 181 -11.07 -1.70 -2.22
N VAL A 182 -10.16 -0.76 -1.93
CA VAL A 182 -9.73 0.28 -2.89
C VAL A 182 -8.82 -0.26 -4.00
N LYS A 183 -8.06 -1.30 -3.72
CA LYS A 183 -7.14 -1.99 -4.66
C LYS A 183 -6.17 -1.07 -5.38
N LYS A 184 -5.59 -0.09 -4.67
CA LYS A 184 -4.66 0.90 -5.21
C LYS A 184 -3.41 1.04 -4.34
N ALA A 185 -2.29 1.36 -4.98
CA ALA A 185 -1.04 1.79 -4.35
C ALA A 185 -0.65 3.17 -4.90
N ILE A 186 -0.04 4.00 -4.08
CA ILE A 186 0.27 5.40 -4.38
C ILE A 186 1.74 5.52 -4.76
N PHE A 187 2.01 6.17 -5.89
CA PHE A 187 3.33 6.36 -6.46
C PHE A 187 3.61 7.85 -6.63
N LEU A 188 4.48 8.38 -5.78
CA LEU A 188 5.03 9.73 -5.92
C LEU A 188 6.22 9.63 -6.85
N PHE A 189 6.20 10.34 -7.96
CA PHE A 189 7.26 10.23 -8.95
C PHE A 189 7.67 11.59 -9.48
N ASP A 190 8.85 11.70 -9.89
CA ASP A 190 9.52 12.64 -10.77
C ASP A 190 11.03 12.66 -10.46
N GLU A 191 11.86 13.20 -11.37
CA GLU A 191 13.32 13.22 -11.25
C GLU A 191 13.85 14.25 -10.25
N THR A 192 12.99 15.13 -9.73
CA THR A 192 13.35 16.27 -8.90
C THR A 192 13.32 15.97 -7.39
N ASP A 193 14.08 16.75 -6.62
CA ASP A 193 13.98 16.81 -5.16
C ASP A 193 12.79 17.68 -4.72
N GLY A 194 11.60 17.35 -5.25
CA GLY A 194 10.37 18.13 -5.14
C GLY A 194 9.57 17.92 -3.86
N GLY A 195 10.12 17.31 -2.78
CA GLY A 195 9.41 17.14 -1.51
C GLY A 195 8.61 15.84 -1.35
N LYS A 196 8.78 14.84 -2.24
CA LYS A 196 8.15 13.50 -2.11
C LYS A 196 8.39 12.88 -0.73
N SER A 197 9.64 12.87 -0.29
CA SER A 197 10.02 12.32 1.03
C SER A 197 9.40 13.11 2.18
N THR A 198 9.29 14.43 2.06
CA THR A 198 8.63 15.28 3.06
C THR A 198 7.17 14.91 3.24
N LEU A 199 6.43 14.70 2.14
CA LEU A 199 5.03 14.26 2.21
C LEU A 199 4.90 12.87 2.86
N LEU A 200 5.79 11.94 2.55
CA LEU A 200 5.77 10.60 3.14
C LEU A 200 6.14 10.60 4.63
N VAL A 201 7.10 11.44 5.05
CA VAL A 201 7.42 11.64 6.48
C VAL A 201 6.23 12.25 7.20
N PHE A 202 5.60 13.28 6.63
CA PHE A 202 4.39 13.88 7.18
C PHE A 202 3.25 12.86 7.35
N LEU A 203 3.01 11.99 6.35
CA LEU A 203 2.06 10.89 6.46
C LEU A 203 2.45 9.90 7.57
N SER A 204 3.74 9.53 7.65
CA SER A 204 4.22 8.55 8.63
C SER A 204 4.00 9.00 10.08
N ASN A 205 4.08 10.29 10.34
CA ASN A 205 3.89 10.86 11.67
C ASN A 205 2.42 10.84 12.15
N ALA A 206 1.48 10.47 11.26
CA ALA A 206 0.08 10.30 11.63
C ALA A 206 -0.20 9.04 12.46
N VAL A 207 0.73 8.10 12.57
CA VAL A 207 0.59 6.85 13.33
C VAL A 207 1.82 6.55 14.19
N ASP A 208 1.71 5.54 15.05
CA ASP A 208 2.86 5.00 15.76
C ASP A 208 3.86 4.38 14.76
N PRO A 209 5.19 4.62 14.90
CA PRO A 209 6.21 4.02 14.05
C PRO A 209 6.15 2.49 13.95
N GLU A 210 5.68 1.80 14.99
CA GLU A 210 5.49 0.34 14.97
C GLU A 210 4.43 -0.12 13.94
N LEU A 211 3.54 0.75 13.49
CA LEU A 211 2.52 0.47 12.48
C LEU A 211 3.00 0.71 11.05
N ILE A 212 4.29 1.04 10.86
CA ILE A 212 4.89 1.32 9.55
C ILE A 212 5.85 0.20 9.16
N SER A 213 5.84 -0.18 7.90
CA SER A 213 6.86 -1.00 7.25
C SER A 213 7.57 -0.20 6.15
N TYR A 214 8.79 -0.63 5.82
CA TYR A 214 9.66 0.04 4.85
C TYR A 214 10.14 -0.94 3.76
N VAL A 215 9.21 -1.74 3.25
CA VAL A 215 9.49 -2.70 2.17
C VAL A 215 9.49 -1.94 0.85
N ASN A 216 10.60 -1.99 0.12
CA ASN A 216 10.66 -1.34 -1.17
C ASN A 216 9.87 -2.11 -2.25
N PHE A 217 9.59 -1.43 -3.37
CA PHE A 217 8.73 -1.96 -4.41
C PHE A 217 9.20 -3.34 -4.93
N GLN A 218 10.49 -3.49 -5.20
CA GLN A 218 11.07 -4.72 -5.71
C GLN A 218 11.01 -5.87 -4.70
N GLN A 219 11.12 -5.57 -3.41
CA GLN A 219 11.07 -6.55 -2.34
C GLN A 219 9.67 -7.14 -2.12
N LEU A 220 8.61 -6.45 -2.56
CA LEU A 220 7.24 -6.99 -2.50
C LEU A 220 7.06 -8.28 -3.31
N GLY A 221 7.93 -8.56 -4.27
CA GLY A 221 7.96 -9.85 -4.97
C GLY A 221 8.44 -11.03 -4.12
N SER A 222 9.01 -10.78 -2.93
CA SER A 222 9.59 -11.80 -2.05
C SER A 222 8.74 -12.06 -0.82
N GLY A 223 8.29 -13.28 -0.63
CA GLY A 223 7.50 -13.69 0.55
C GLY A 223 8.20 -13.48 1.90
N TYR A 224 9.53 -13.32 1.91
CA TYR A 224 10.29 -12.99 3.10
C TYR A 224 10.05 -11.53 3.55
N PHE A 225 10.18 -10.58 2.62
CA PHE A 225 9.99 -9.16 2.96
C PHE A 225 8.53 -8.81 3.21
N VAL A 226 7.62 -9.48 2.51
CA VAL A 226 6.18 -9.27 2.64
C VAL A 226 5.66 -9.58 4.05
N MET A 227 6.35 -10.44 4.80
CA MET A 227 6.03 -10.69 6.22
C MET A 227 6.08 -9.41 7.08
N GLN A 228 6.86 -8.41 6.67
CA GLN A 228 6.93 -7.12 7.38
C GLN A 228 5.64 -6.29 7.25
N LEU A 229 4.72 -6.64 6.34
CA LEU A 229 3.42 -5.97 6.21
C LEU A 229 2.39 -6.44 7.25
N LEU A 230 2.66 -7.54 7.95
CA LEU A 230 1.71 -8.11 8.93
C LEU A 230 1.42 -7.12 10.06
N GLY A 231 0.15 -6.72 10.18
CA GLY A 231 -0.32 -5.80 11.21
C GLY A 231 0.16 -4.35 11.02
N LYS A 232 0.58 -3.98 9.82
CA LYS A 232 0.99 -2.62 9.49
C LYS A 232 -0.15 -1.83 8.86
N LYS A 233 -0.15 -0.51 9.14
CA LYS A 233 -1.10 0.44 8.55
C LYS A 233 -0.55 1.08 7.27
N PHE A 234 0.76 1.38 7.26
CA PHE A 234 1.47 1.89 6.09
C PHE A 234 2.63 0.98 5.70
N ASN A 235 2.90 0.93 4.40
CA ASN A 235 4.21 0.62 3.87
C ASN A 235 4.71 1.84 3.10
N ILE A 236 5.85 2.37 3.49
CA ILE A 236 6.45 3.56 2.90
C ILE A 236 7.84 3.21 2.37
N SER A 237 8.10 3.57 1.11
CA SER A 237 9.42 3.42 0.50
C SER A 237 9.86 4.72 -0.14
N TYR A 238 11.01 5.23 0.27
CA TYR A 238 11.53 6.54 -0.14
C TYR A 238 12.40 6.50 -1.39
N ASP A 239 12.99 5.35 -1.68
CA ASP A 239 13.84 5.18 -2.86
C ASP A 239 13.68 3.76 -3.39
N ASN A 240 13.57 3.64 -4.70
CA ASN A 240 13.43 2.37 -5.37
C ASN A 240 14.59 2.17 -6.33
N SER A 241 15.20 0.99 -6.26
CA SER A 241 16.27 0.63 -7.17
C SER A 241 15.73 0.55 -8.62
N SER A 242 16.63 0.66 -9.59
CA SER A 242 16.31 0.44 -11.01
C SER A 242 16.06 -1.03 -11.36
N LYS A 243 16.12 -1.94 -10.39
CA LYS A 243 15.85 -3.35 -10.58
C LYS A 243 14.36 -3.59 -10.83
N ALA A 244 14.00 -4.40 -11.81
CA ALA A 244 12.62 -4.80 -12.04
C ALA A 244 12.08 -5.64 -10.88
N MET A 245 10.77 -5.52 -10.61
CA MET A 245 10.07 -6.42 -9.69
C MET A 245 10.02 -7.82 -10.30
N ASP A 246 10.37 -8.84 -9.52
CA ASP A 246 10.43 -10.22 -10.00
C ASP A 246 9.08 -10.95 -9.98
N ASN A 247 8.13 -10.51 -9.14
CA ASN A 247 6.84 -11.19 -8.96
C ASN A 247 5.73 -10.14 -8.79
N GLU A 248 5.21 -9.67 -9.91
CA GLU A 248 4.10 -8.71 -9.96
C GLU A 248 2.79 -9.30 -9.42
N GLN A 249 2.64 -10.62 -9.47
CA GLN A 249 1.45 -11.27 -8.92
C GLN A 249 1.33 -11.07 -7.40
N MET A 250 2.44 -11.16 -6.67
CA MET A 250 2.46 -10.90 -5.23
C MET A 250 2.02 -9.46 -4.92
N PHE A 251 2.54 -8.47 -5.65
CA PHE A 251 2.10 -7.08 -5.51
C PHE A 251 0.59 -6.94 -5.80
N LYS A 252 0.09 -7.56 -6.87
CA LYS A 252 -1.33 -7.52 -7.23
C LYS A 252 -2.21 -8.09 -6.13
N SER A 253 -1.80 -9.20 -5.51
CA SER A 253 -2.51 -9.83 -4.39
C SER A 253 -2.48 -8.98 -3.12
N ILE A 254 -1.31 -8.37 -2.79
CA ILE A 254 -1.18 -7.46 -1.64
C ILE A 254 -2.13 -6.26 -1.80
N VAL A 255 -2.09 -5.59 -2.96
CA VAL A 255 -2.93 -4.40 -3.24
C VAL A 255 -4.41 -4.76 -3.30
N ALA A 256 -4.76 -5.98 -3.73
CA ALA A 256 -6.13 -6.46 -3.75
C ALA A 256 -6.67 -6.85 -2.37
N GLY A 257 -5.84 -6.88 -1.33
CA GLY A 257 -6.23 -7.37 -0.01
C GLY A 257 -6.55 -8.86 0.01
N GLU A 258 -5.90 -9.65 -0.86
CA GLU A 258 -6.05 -11.09 -0.89
C GLU A 258 -5.21 -11.73 0.23
N ARG A 259 -5.67 -12.90 0.73
CA ARG A 259 -4.89 -13.69 1.69
C ARG A 259 -3.60 -14.18 1.04
N ILE A 260 -2.48 -13.86 1.63
CA ILE A 260 -1.15 -14.24 1.17
C ILE A 260 -0.46 -15.15 2.19
N SER A 261 0.52 -15.92 1.73
CA SER A 261 1.40 -16.71 2.56
C SER A 261 2.79 -16.09 2.56
N ALA A 262 3.30 -15.79 3.74
CA ALA A 262 4.63 -15.25 3.93
C ALA A 262 5.31 -15.90 5.13
N ARG A 263 6.64 -15.85 5.20
CA ARG A 263 7.39 -16.43 6.32
C ARG A 263 8.58 -15.56 6.72
N ALA A 264 8.83 -15.44 8.01
CA ALA A 264 10.09 -14.92 8.49
C ALA A 264 11.20 -15.98 8.36
N LEU A 265 12.45 -15.54 8.48
CA LEU A 265 13.60 -16.44 8.35
C LEU A 265 13.55 -17.53 9.43
N ARG A 266 13.60 -18.80 9.01
CA ARG A 266 13.56 -20.00 9.89
C ARG A 266 12.24 -20.17 10.67
N GLU A 267 11.17 -19.51 10.27
CA GLU A 267 9.84 -19.67 10.85
C GLU A 267 8.90 -20.40 9.90
N ASN A 268 7.80 -20.93 10.43
CA ASN A 268 6.74 -21.50 9.63
C ASN A 268 6.00 -20.40 8.84
N PRO A 269 5.49 -20.72 7.63
CA PRO A 269 4.67 -19.78 6.88
C PRO A 269 3.42 -19.36 7.66
N VAL A 270 3.11 -18.07 7.61
CA VAL A 270 1.90 -17.48 8.18
C VAL A 270 1.03 -16.98 7.03
N GLN A 271 -0.28 -17.22 7.12
CA GLN A 271 -1.25 -16.67 6.20
C GLN A 271 -1.95 -15.47 6.82
N PHE A 272 -2.02 -14.36 6.10
CA PHE A 272 -2.70 -13.15 6.54
C PHE A 272 -3.21 -12.31 5.37
N VAL A 273 -4.13 -11.40 5.66
CA VAL A 273 -4.61 -10.39 4.73
C VAL A 273 -3.83 -9.09 4.98
N PRO A 274 -3.03 -8.59 4.02
CA PRO A 274 -2.34 -7.32 4.17
C PRO A 274 -3.33 -6.16 4.24
N THR A 275 -3.19 -5.31 5.25
CA THR A 275 -4.02 -4.10 5.43
C THR A 275 -3.22 -2.81 5.21
N ALA A 276 -1.91 -2.91 5.10
CA ALA A 276 -1.00 -1.79 4.89
C ALA A 276 -1.30 -1.06 3.58
N LYS A 277 -1.49 0.25 3.65
CA LYS A 277 -1.59 1.12 2.46
C LYS A 277 -0.18 1.35 1.92
N LEU A 278 -0.01 1.14 0.61
CA LEU A 278 1.31 1.17 -0.02
C LEU A 278 1.59 2.54 -0.62
N PHE A 279 2.69 3.16 -0.19
CA PHE A 279 3.18 4.44 -0.67
C PHE A 279 4.64 4.30 -1.10
N PHE A 280 4.93 4.70 -2.32
CA PHE A 280 6.25 4.63 -2.91
C PHE A 280 6.67 5.99 -3.45
N ALA A 281 7.91 6.40 -3.20
CA ALA A 281 8.53 7.53 -3.87
C ALA A 281 9.71 7.05 -4.72
N SER A 282 9.88 7.62 -5.90
CA SER A 282 11.00 7.33 -6.78
C SER A 282 11.37 8.53 -7.64
N ASN A 283 12.67 8.71 -7.86
CA ASN A 283 13.22 9.65 -8.82
C ASN A 283 13.43 9.01 -10.21
N LYS A 284 13.09 7.72 -10.35
CA LYS A 284 13.23 6.96 -11.60
C LYS A 284 11.94 6.23 -11.91
N PRO A 285 11.64 5.97 -13.19
CA PRO A 285 10.54 5.11 -13.57
C PRO A 285 10.63 3.75 -12.89
N TYR A 286 9.49 3.22 -12.50
CA TYR A 286 9.39 1.85 -11.98
C TYR A 286 9.52 0.85 -13.11
N THR A 287 10.33 -0.17 -12.91
CA THR A 287 10.57 -1.24 -13.88
C THR A 287 9.92 -2.54 -13.44
N TYR A 288 9.41 -3.29 -14.40
CA TYR A 288 8.67 -4.53 -14.21
C TYR A 288 9.19 -5.58 -15.19
N LYS A 289 9.14 -6.86 -14.81
CA LYS A 289 9.51 -7.94 -15.74
C LYS A 289 8.43 -8.23 -16.76
N ASN A 290 7.18 -8.38 -16.28
CA ASN A 290 6.04 -8.74 -17.11
C ASN A 290 4.84 -7.84 -16.75
N PRO A 291 4.90 -6.53 -17.08
CA PRO A 291 3.81 -5.63 -16.76
C PRO A 291 2.55 -6.02 -17.54
N ASP A 292 1.40 -5.89 -16.88
CA ASP A 292 0.10 -6.08 -17.50
C ASP A 292 -0.87 -4.94 -17.14
N LEU A 293 -2.00 -4.88 -17.84
CA LEU A 293 -3.03 -3.89 -17.56
C LEU A 293 -3.54 -3.95 -16.11
N ALA A 294 -3.58 -5.16 -15.52
CA ALA A 294 -4.04 -5.33 -14.14
C ALA A 294 -3.05 -4.72 -13.14
N LEU A 295 -1.74 -4.71 -13.44
CA LEU A 295 -0.72 -4.03 -12.66
C LEU A 295 -0.94 -2.52 -12.68
N TYR A 296 -1.01 -1.90 -13.87
CA TYR A 296 -1.16 -0.46 -14.02
C TYR A 296 -2.50 0.07 -13.45
N ARG A 297 -3.58 -0.69 -13.58
CA ARG A 297 -4.87 -0.36 -12.96
C ARG A 297 -4.84 -0.28 -11.44
N ARG A 298 -3.79 -0.80 -10.78
CA ARG A 298 -3.60 -0.72 -9.32
C ARG A 298 -2.74 0.47 -8.88
N MET A 299 -2.27 1.29 -9.80
CA MET A 299 -1.38 2.40 -9.52
C MET A 299 -2.13 3.73 -9.55
N VAL A 300 -1.76 4.61 -8.64
CA VAL A 300 -2.13 6.02 -8.63
C VAL A 300 -0.84 6.81 -8.68
N PHE A 301 -0.64 7.59 -9.71
CA PHE A 301 0.56 8.39 -9.89
C PHE A 301 0.33 9.83 -9.45
N ILE A 302 1.27 10.38 -8.69
CA ILE A 302 1.27 11.78 -8.26
C ILE A 302 2.62 12.39 -8.63
N PRO A 303 2.69 13.25 -9.66
CA PRO A 303 3.93 13.91 -10.05
C PRO A 303 4.34 15.00 -9.05
N PHE A 304 5.65 15.13 -8.83
CA PHE A 304 6.30 16.17 -8.02
C PHE A 304 7.30 16.93 -8.90
N GLU A 305 6.79 17.79 -9.77
CA GLU A 305 7.52 18.34 -10.91
C GLU A 305 8.41 19.54 -10.58
N TYR A 306 8.16 20.18 -9.44
CA TYR A 306 8.84 21.42 -9.11
C TYR A 306 10.04 21.14 -8.20
N SER A 307 11.24 21.35 -8.75
CA SER A 307 12.47 21.34 -7.94
C SER A 307 12.57 22.63 -7.15
N ILE A 308 12.81 22.51 -5.85
CA ILE A 308 13.04 23.66 -4.97
C ILE A 308 14.55 23.84 -4.86
N PRO A 309 15.12 24.96 -5.37
CA PRO A 309 16.55 25.23 -5.24
C PRO A 309 17.00 25.14 -3.78
N PRO A 310 18.23 24.68 -3.50
CA PRO A 310 18.71 24.49 -2.12
C PRO A 310 18.63 25.76 -1.26
N GLU A 311 18.80 26.94 -1.85
CA GLU A 311 18.69 28.25 -1.21
C GLU A 311 17.27 28.62 -0.80
N ASP A 312 16.26 28.08 -1.49
CA ASP A 312 14.83 28.34 -1.23
C ASP A 312 14.19 27.25 -0.36
N GLN A 313 14.94 26.20 0.00
CA GLN A 313 14.44 25.11 0.84
C GLN A 313 14.21 25.58 2.28
N ASP A 314 12.97 25.48 2.74
CA ASP A 314 12.59 25.79 4.12
C ASP A 314 13.03 24.65 5.06
N LYS A 315 14.08 24.85 5.83
CA LYS A 315 14.61 23.86 6.79
C LYS A 315 13.63 23.51 7.91
N GLU A 316 12.66 24.38 8.18
CA GLU A 316 11.62 24.17 9.19
C GLU A 316 10.30 23.67 8.59
N LEU A 317 10.29 23.36 7.28
CA LEU A 317 9.06 22.96 6.59
C LEU A 317 8.32 21.84 7.31
N LEU A 318 9.00 20.76 7.66
CA LEU A 318 8.35 19.63 8.34
C LEU A 318 7.72 20.04 9.68
N THR A 319 8.41 20.89 10.47
CA THR A 319 7.87 21.43 11.73
C THR A 319 6.61 22.24 11.49
N LYS A 320 6.58 23.07 10.44
CA LYS A 320 5.39 23.86 10.07
C LYS A 320 4.24 22.98 9.61
N LEU A 321 4.53 21.94 8.81
CA LEU A 321 3.53 20.97 8.38
C LEU A 321 2.96 20.19 9.56
N GLU A 322 3.80 19.79 10.53
CA GLU A 322 3.35 19.09 11.74
C GLU A 322 2.44 19.95 12.60
N ALA A 323 2.64 21.26 12.66
CA ALA A 323 1.75 22.18 13.36
C ALA A 323 0.34 22.23 12.71
N GLU A 324 0.24 21.98 11.42
CA GLU A 324 -1.01 21.96 10.62
C GLU A 324 -1.59 20.53 10.46
N ARG A 325 -0.95 19.51 11.02
CA ARG A 325 -1.27 18.10 10.79
C ARG A 325 -2.72 17.76 11.05
N ASP A 326 -3.26 18.20 12.20
CA ASP A 326 -4.64 17.91 12.60
C ASP A 326 -5.65 18.48 11.58
N VAL A 327 -5.39 19.67 11.06
CA VAL A 327 -6.20 20.31 10.00
C VAL A 327 -6.11 19.51 8.70
N VAL A 328 -4.89 19.24 8.22
CA VAL A 328 -4.69 18.57 6.93
C VAL A 328 -5.35 17.19 6.92
N PHE A 329 -5.14 16.37 7.94
CA PHE A 329 -5.75 15.04 7.99
C PHE A 329 -7.26 15.07 8.25
N SER A 330 -7.80 16.12 8.90
CA SER A 330 -9.24 16.32 9.01
C SER A 330 -9.87 16.65 7.66
N LEU A 331 -9.22 17.52 6.89
CA LEU A 331 -9.61 17.82 5.49
C LEU A 331 -9.52 16.57 4.63
N ALA A 332 -8.42 15.84 4.70
CA ALA A 332 -8.21 14.60 3.95
C ALA A 332 -9.27 13.53 4.28
N ALA A 333 -9.63 13.34 5.56
CA ALA A 333 -10.69 12.41 5.95
C ALA A 333 -12.06 12.80 5.36
N ARG A 334 -12.36 14.08 5.26
CA ARG A 334 -13.63 14.56 4.67
C ARG A 334 -13.75 14.32 3.16
N THR A 335 -12.63 14.22 2.43
CA THR A 335 -12.67 13.87 1.00
C THR A 335 -13.11 12.43 0.76
N LEU A 336 -13.02 11.57 1.78
CA LEU A 336 -13.27 10.14 1.62
C LEU A 336 -14.74 9.79 1.36
N LYS A 337 -15.70 10.62 1.75
CA LYS A 337 -17.11 10.39 1.41
C LYS A 337 -17.29 10.40 -0.10
N GLU A 338 -16.90 11.49 -0.76
CA GLU A 338 -16.98 11.60 -2.23
C GLU A 338 -16.13 10.53 -2.91
N PHE A 339 -14.96 10.23 -2.37
CA PHE A 339 -14.09 9.19 -2.87
C PHE A 339 -14.79 7.82 -2.91
N VAL A 340 -15.49 7.43 -1.86
CA VAL A 340 -16.28 6.17 -1.83
C VAL A 340 -17.45 6.24 -2.80
N GLU A 341 -18.21 7.34 -2.80
CA GLU A 341 -19.39 7.55 -3.66
C GLU A 341 -19.01 7.58 -5.16
N SER A 342 -17.81 8.04 -5.50
CA SER A 342 -17.29 8.05 -6.89
C SER A 342 -16.73 6.69 -7.37
N GLY A 343 -16.83 5.63 -6.55
CA GLY A 343 -16.24 4.33 -6.85
C GLY A 343 -14.71 4.30 -6.75
N TYR A 344 -14.18 5.07 -5.79
CA TYR A 344 -12.75 5.15 -5.47
C TYR A 344 -11.90 5.85 -6.55
N ASP A 345 -12.41 6.95 -7.11
CA ASP A 345 -11.66 7.81 -8.05
C ASP A 345 -10.69 8.74 -7.29
N PHE A 346 -9.39 8.53 -7.45
CA PHE A 346 -8.34 9.34 -6.84
C PHE A 346 -8.18 10.74 -7.44
N LYS A 347 -8.93 11.09 -8.48
CA LYS A 347 -8.87 12.40 -9.14
C LYS A 347 -7.45 12.78 -9.59
N MET A 348 -6.75 11.83 -10.23
CA MET A 348 -5.43 12.08 -10.79
C MET A 348 -5.48 13.26 -11.77
N SER A 349 -4.41 14.09 -11.76
CA SER A 349 -4.26 15.21 -12.70
C SER A 349 -4.19 14.71 -14.15
N PRO A 350 -4.47 15.60 -15.15
CA PRO A 350 -4.35 15.24 -16.56
C PRO A 350 -2.97 14.66 -16.92
N LYS A 351 -1.89 15.22 -16.38
CA LYS A 351 -0.52 14.73 -16.60
C LYS A 351 -0.32 13.32 -16.01
N ALA A 352 -0.79 13.08 -14.78
CA ALA A 352 -0.71 11.76 -14.16
C ALA A 352 -1.50 10.70 -14.94
N LYS A 353 -2.68 11.08 -15.47
CA LYS A 353 -3.49 10.20 -16.34
C LYS A 353 -2.77 9.92 -17.65
N ALA A 354 -2.26 10.95 -18.33
CA ALA A 354 -1.51 10.79 -19.57
C ALA A 354 -0.27 9.90 -19.38
N TYR A 355 0.46 10.06 -18.25
CA TYR A 355 1.56 9.17 -17.91
C TYR A 355 1.10 7.71 -17.77
N LEU A 356 0.04 7.46 -17.02
CA LEU A 356 -0.52 6.10 -16.88
C LEU A 356 -0.97 5.53 -18.23
N GLU A 357 -1.65 6.30 -19.05
CA GLU A 357 -2.12 5.91 -20.39
C GLU A 357 -0.96 5.57 -21.32
N SER A 358 0.12 6.37 -21.30
CA SER A 358 1.34 6.07 -22.09
C SER A 358 1.98 4.74 -21.67
N ARG A 359 2.00 4.44 -20.35
CA ARG A 359 2.52 3.15 -19.85
C ARG A 359 1.64 1.97 -20.24
N ILE A 360 0.32 2.15 -20.26
CA ILE A 360 -0.63 1.13 -20.74
C ILE A 360 -0.51 0.94 -22.26
N ALA A 361 -0.38 2.01 -23.01
CA ALA A 361 -0.18 1.94 -24.46
C ALA A 361 1.13 1.20 -24.82
N ALA A 362 2.18 1.40 -24.02
CA ALA A 362 3.45 0.69 -24.21
C ALA A 362 3.34 -0.84 -24.07
N LEU A 363 2.36 -1.36 -23.31
CA LEU A 363 2.11 -2.82 -23.20
C LEU A 363 1.75 -3.47 -24.54
N HIS A 364 1.20 -2.69 -25.44
CA HIS A 364 0.76 -3.15 -26.76
C HIS A 364 1.56 -2.49 -27.89
N SER A 365 2.74 -1.95 -27.59
CA SER A 365 3.55 -1.22 -28.55
C SER A 365 3.94 -2.09 -29.75
N VAL A 366 4.30 -3.35 -29.53
CA VAL A 366 4.63 -4.28 -30.61
C VAL A 366 3.41 -4.60 -31.45
N ASP A 367 2.25 -4.88 -30.84
CA ASP A 367 1.00 -5.15 -31.57
C ASP A 367 0.56 -3.93 -32.41
N GLY A 368 0.66 -2.72 -31.83
CA GLY A 368 0.41 -1.47 -32.52
C GLY A 368 1.35 -1.28 -33.72
N PHE A 369 2.65 -1.46 -33.51
CA PHE A 369 3.63 -1.41 -34.57
C PHE A 369 3.32 -2.44 -35.68
N LEU A 370 3.02 -3.69 -35.34
CA LEU A 370 2.72 -4.73 -36.32
C LEU A 370 1.46 -4.40 -37.10
N GLY A 371 0.42 -3.90 -36.47
CA GLY A 371 -0.80 -3.45 -37.15
C GLY A 371 -0.57 -2.27 -38.09
N ASP A 372 0.19 -1.27 -37.67
CA ASP A 372 0.45 -0.06 -38.44
C ASP A 372 1.49 -0.26 -39.54
N ARG A 373 2.58 -0.97 -39.27
CA ARG A 373 3.79 -0.98 -40.12
C ARG A 373 4.13 -2.33 -40.72
N ALA A 374 3.42 -3.41 -40.38
CA ALA A 374 3.73 -4.75 -40.89
C ALA A 374 2.54 -5.39 -41.60
N THR A 375 2.85 -6.35 -42.49
CA THR A 375 1.87 -7.20 -43.18
C THR A 375 2.29 -8.65 -43.05
N ILE A 376 1.33 -9.51 -42.65
CA ILE A 376 1.54 -10.96 -42.65
C ILE A 376 1.61 -11.44 -44.12
N ASP A 377 2.73 -12.06 -44.49
CA ASP A 377 2.99 -12.59 -45.81
C ASP A 377 3.91 -13.80 -45.72
N GLU A 378 3.36 -14.98 -45.89
CA GLU A 378 4.06 -16.26 -45.75
C GLU A 378 5.31 -16.40 -46.61
N LYS A 379 5.35 -15.69 -47.74
CA LYS A 379 6.47 -15.73 -48.71
C LYS A 379 7.58 -14.76 -48.35
N SER A 380 7.27 -13.76 -47.58
CA SER A 380 8.18 -12.67 -47.22
C SER A 380 9.00 -12.98 -45.98
N SER A 381 10.04 -12.18 -45.80
CA SER A 381 10.86 -12.20 -44.61
C SER A 381 11.52 -10.84 -44.39
N VAL A 382 11.80 -10.53 -43.11
CA VAL A 382 12.48 -9.31 -42.69
C VAL A 382 13.62 -9.64 -41.72
N SER A 383 14.75 -8.94 -41.83
CA SER A 383 15.83 -9.12 -40.84
C SER A 383 15.41 -8.65 -39.46
N ALA A 384 15.83 -9.35 -38.40
CA ALA A 384 15.52 -8.97 -37.01
C ALA A 384 16.05 -7.57 -36.70
N ALA A 385 17.22 -7.19 -37.20
CA ALA A 385 17.80 -5.88 -36.96
C ALA A 385 16.95 -4.77 -37.61
N SER A 386 16.64 -4.89 -38.91
CA SER A 386 15.82 -3.90 -39.62
C SER A 386 14.42 -3.78 -39.02
N PHE A 387 13.82 -4.90 -38.62
CA PHE A 387 12.48 -4.90 -38.08
C PHE A 387 12.44 -4.22 -36.72
N TYR A 388 13.42 -4.50 -35.86
CA TYR A 388 13.55 -3.86 -34.55
C TYR A 388 13.90 -2.36 -34.66
N ASP A 389 14.73 -1.97 -35.61
CA ASP A 389 15.04 -0.55 -35.83
C ASP A 389 13.80 0.23 -36.31
N SER A 390 12.97 -0.39 -37.19
CA SER A 390 11.69 0.19 -37.59
C SER A 390 10.70 0.30 -36.43
N TYR A 391 10.68 -0.68 -35.51
CA TYR A 391 9.88 -0.64 -34.29
C TYR A 391 10.30 0.49 -33.38
N LYS A 392 11.61 0.67 -33.15
CA LYS A 392 12.12 1.79 -32.34
C LYS A 392 11.73 3.16 -32.91
N LEU A 393 11.83 3.32 -34.21
CA LEU A 393 11.42 4.57 -34.88
C LEU A 393 9.92 4.81 -34.68
N TRP A 394 9.10 3.77 -34.87
CA TRP A 394 7.67 3.86 -34.67
C TRP A 394 7.33 4.20 -33.20
N CYS A 395 8.04 3.64 -32.23
CA CYS A 395 7.87 4.00 -30.81
C CYS A 395 8.20 5.48 -30.57
N ILE A 396 9.30 5.99 -31.15
CA ILE A 396 9.66 7.42 -31.06
C ILE A 396 8.56 8.31 -31.64
N ASP A 397 8.05 7.97 -32.85
CA ASP A 397 6.97 8.70 -33.51
C ASP A 397 5.68 8.73 -32.69
N ASN A 398 5.42 7.70 -31.88
CA ASN A 398 4.24 7.56 -31.03
C ASN A 398 4.50 7.92 -29.56
N ALA A 399 5.66 8.50 -29.22
CA ALA A 399 6.07 8.85 -27.85
C ALA A 399 6.00 7.66 -26.86
N LEU A 400 6.39 6.46 -27.32
CA LEU A 400 6.44 5.23 -26.53
C LEU A 400 7.89 4.80 -26.27
N ASP A 401 8.11 4.11 -25.15
CA ASP A 401 9.36 3.40 -24.92
C ASP A 401 9.36 2.09 -25.71
N ALA A 402 10.46 1.79 -26.37
CA ALA A 402 10.61 0.53 -27.10
C ALA A 402 11.03 -0.60 -26.15
N ASP A 403 10.39 -1.78 -26.29
CA ASP A 403 10.80 -3.01 -25.62
C ASP A 403 12.22 -3.41 -26.04
N ASP A 404 12.88 -4.22 -25.26
CA ASP A 404 14.18 -4.76 -25.64
C ASP A 404 14.04 -5.76 -26.81
N LYS A 405 15.20 -6.12 -27.41
CA LYS A 405 15.21 -7.03 -28.58
C LYS A 405 14.65 -8.43 -28.29
N GLY A 406 14.75 -8.89 -27.04
CA GLY A 406 14.25 -10.19 -26.60
C GLY A 406 12.73 -10.18 -26.50
N GLU A 407 12.21 -9.20 -25.80
CA GLU A 407 10.76 -8.96 -25.61
C GLU A 407 10.07 -8.69 -26.96
N PHE A 408 10.64 -7.81 -27.79
CA PHE A 408 10.14 -7.57 -29.15
C PHE A 408 10.04 -8.85 -29.96
N LYS A 409 11.10 -9.70 -29.96
CA LYS A 409 11.09 -10.97 -30.66
C LYS A 409 9.98 -11.91 -30.18
N GLU A 410 9.81 -12.04 -28.88
CA GLU A 410 8.78 -12.90 -28.28
C GLU A 410 7.38 -12.41 -28.63
N SER A 411 7.14 -11.11 -28.57
CA SER A 411 5.86 -10.49 -28.94
C SER A 411 5.53 -10.68 -30.41
N VAL A 412 6.51 -10.50 -31.30
CA VAL A 412 6.32 -10.75 -32.75
C VAL A 412 5.94 -12.20 -33.02
N LEU A 413 6.56 -13.17 -32.35
CA LEU A 413 6.23 -14.59 -32.48
C LEU A 413 4.88 -14.97 -31.92
N ALA A 414 4.46 -14.29 -30.81
CA ALA A 414 3.16 -14.48 -30.21
C ALA A 414 2.02 -13.88 -31.06
N PHE A 415 2.28 -12.84 -31.82
CA PHE A 415 1.30 -12.13 -32.65
C PHE A 415 0.61 -13.03 -33.71
N ASN A 416 1.38 -13.92 -34.34
CA ASN A 416 0.82 -14.86 -35.31
C ASN A 416 1.62 -16.17 -35.35
N PRO A 417 0.98 -17.35 -35.21
CA PRO A 417 1.65 -18.64 -35.16
C PRO A 417 2.38 -19.03 -36.44
N ASN A 418 2.09 -18.36 -37.56
CA ASN A 418 2.76 -18.60 -38.86
C ASN A 418 4.08 -17.81 -38.98
N ILE A 419 4.44 -16.98 -38.00
CA ILE A 419 5.72 -16.27 -38.01
C ILE A 419 6.80 -17.17 -37.41
N GLU A 420 7.89 -17.34 -38.12
CA GLU A 420 9.04 -18.15 -37.69
C GLU A 420 10.28 -17.26 -37.51
N TYR A 421 11.02 -17.45 -36.41
CA TYR A 421 12.33 -16.82 -36.24
C TYR A 421 13.44 -17.74 -36.73
N LYS A 422 14.07 -17.40 -37.88
CA LYS A 422 15.10 -18.20 -38.51
C LYS A 422 16.07 -17.36 -39.32
N LYS A 423 17.10 -18.01 -39.93
CA LYS A 423 18.01 -17.33 -40.84
C LYS A 423 17.30 -17.02 -42.15
N VAL A 424 17.17 -15.73 -42.49
CA VAL A 424 16.54 -15.19 -43.71
C VAL A 424 17.54 -14.49 -44.61
N GLY A 425 17.18 -14.27 -45.88
CA GLY A 425 18.01 -13.61 -46.90
C GLY A 425 18.71 -14.57 -47.88
N PRO A 426 19.47 -14.02 -48.86
CA PRO A 426 20.15 -14.80 -49.89
C PRO A 426 21.18 -15.74 -49.28
N SER A 427 21.44 -16.88 -49.97
CA SER A 427 22.29 -17.97 -49.46
C SER A 427 23.68 -17.53 -48.98
N GLN A 428 24.23 -16.45 -49.54
CA GLN A 428 25.56 -15.93 -49.17
C GLN A 428 25.57 -14.90 -48.05
N LYS A 429 24.38 -14.35 -47.64
CA LYS A 429 24.24 -13.32 -46.58
C LYS A 429 23.02 -13.57 -45.69
N ARG A 430 22.91 -14.76 -45.12
CA ARG A 430 21.80 -15.07 -44.20
C ARG A 430 21.99 -14.43 -42.83
N VAL A 431 21.00 -13.68 -42.40
CA VAL A 431 20.92 -13.08 -41.06
C VAL A 431 19.72 -13.62 -40.30
N TRP A 432 19.73 -13.52 -38.98
CA TRP A 432 18.54 -13.83 -38.17
C TRP A 432 17.41 -12.86 -38.47
N GLY A 433 16.20 -13.37 -38.64
CA GLY A 433 15.04 -12.59 -39.00
C GLY A 433 13.73 -13.36 -38.85
N PHE A 434 12.65 -12.71 -39.20
CA PHE A 434 11.30 -13.26 -39.17
C PHE A 434 10.87 -13.64 -40.60
N LYS A 435 10.37 -14.86 -40.75
CA LYS A 435 9.68 -15.32 -41.97
C LYS A 435 8.18 -15.30 -41.69
N GLY A 436 7.36 -15.03 -42.72
CA GLY A 436 5.90 -14.95 -42.60
C GLY A 436 5.40 -13.54 -42.36
N ILE A 437 6.29 -12.54 -42.33
CA ILE A 437 5.97 -11.13 -42.11
C ILE A 437 6.95 -10.21 -42.84
N ARG A 438 6.48 -9.04 -43.25
CA ARG A 438 7.29 -7.96 -43.85
C ARG A 438 6.82 -6.58 -43.36
N LEU A 439 7.66 -5.56 -43.54
CA LEU A 439 7.22 -4.19 -43.43
C LEU A 439 6.30 -3.80 -44.61
N LYS A 440 5.31 -2.96 -44.33
CA LYS A 440 4.46 -2.34 -45.36
C LYS A 440 5.30 -1.46 -46.30
N THR A 441 4.92 -1.41 -47.55
CA THR A 441 5.51 -0.48 -48.52
C THR A 441 4.99 0.94 -48.31
N ALA A 442 5.64 1.94 -48.89
CA ALA A 442 5.19 3.33 -48.82
C ALA A 442 3.74 3.52 -49.31
N ASP A 443 3.36 2.81 -50.39
CA ASP A 443 2.01 2.89 -50.94
C ASP A 443 0.96 2.29 -50.00
N GLU A 444 1.29 1.19 -49.32
CA GLU A 444 0.43 0.57 -48.31
C GLU A 444 0.26 1.44 -47.05
N LEU A 445 1.29 2.20 -46.67
CA LEU A 445 1.22 3.15 -45.57
C LEU A 445 0.32 4.35 -45.89
N ASN A 446 0.48 4.92 -47.10
CA ASN A 446 -0.35 6.04 -47.55
C ASN A 446 -1.83 5.66 -47.72
N ALA A 447 -2.14 4.44 -48.11
CA ALA A 447 -3.50 3.93 -48.20
C ALA A 447 -4.16 3.76 -46.84
N THR A 448 -3.38 3.51 -45.79
CA THR A 448 -3.89 3.34 -44.40
C THR A 448 -4.17 4.70 -43.73
N ASP A 449 -3.44 5.75 -44.06
CA ASP A 449 -3.66 7.11 -43.55
C ASP A 449 -4.94 7.75 -44.13
N ASN A 450 -5.22 7.52 -45.40
CA ASN A 450 -6.46 8.03 -46.03
C ASN A 450 -7.75 7.34 -45.53
N SER A 451 -7.65 6.18 -44.88
CA SER A 451 -8.81 5.48 -44.30
C SER A 451 -9.09 5.85 -42.85
N LYS A 452 -8.26 6.69 -42.21
CA LYS A 452 -8.47 7.20 -40.84
C LYS A 452 -9.09 8.61 -40.80
N GLU A 453 -9.25 9.27 -41.97
CA GLU A 453 -9.85 10.61 -42.11
C GLU A 453 -11.35 10.60 -42.50
N ASP A 454 -11.94 9.41 -42.77
CA ASP A 454 -13.37 9.20 -42.98
C ASP A 454 -13.99 8.53 -41.72
#